data_564b8864900acc9adcc42b94ea7f561a
#
_entry.id   564b8864900acc9adcc42b94ea7f561a
#
_cell.length_a   1.000
_cell.length_b   1.000
_cell.length_c   1.000
_cell.angle_alpha   90.00
_cell.angle_beta   90.00
_cell.angle_gamma   90.00
#
_symmetry.space_group_name_H-M   'P 1'
#
loop_
_entity.id
_entity.type
_entity.pdbx_description
1 polymer ?
#
loop_
_entity_poly.entity_id
_entity_poly.type
_entity_poly.pdbx_seq_one_letter_code
_entity_poly.pdbx_strand_id
1 'polypeptide(L)'
;VAIFKNDKMVLDGPHEIKFDIKKDVIFHICIEQLGIRKINISSDKDVSAFELYAILTRVERLLMLLEGSFITLSEINLSDSDTVDDTILHSCKNHLLKQRLSYFESADFCNYSVDKLLNFENIITEDLFYRWEELLDELDVVNQMYLYAISDSRIPVDIKCAFLIELAEPLVEIVKQHTKFFSSLNPGVRGTALVNCLDALISKYGVDIFRSELSDDYEKILAVMVNSRVRIMHIKRKQRGMYFNGSESVLYAMKMSCLLYTSPSPR
;
A
#
# COMPACT_ATOMS: atom_id res chain seq x y z
N VAL A 1 17.58 -1.63 -13.79
CA VAL A 1 16.34 -1.78 -14.57
C VAL A 1 15.51 -2.90 -13.97
N ALA A 2 14.27 -2.62 -13.63
CA ALA A 2 13.31 -3.61 -13.16
C ALA A 2 12.24 -3.83 -14.25
N ILE A 3 11.89 -5.07 -14.49
CA ILE A 3 10.93 -5.48 -15.52
C ILE A 3 9.76 -6.19 -14.86
N PHE A 4 8.54 -5.75 -15.18
CA PHE A 4 7.30 -6.27 -14.61
C PHE A 4 6.44 -6.91 -15.70
N LYS A 5 5.81 -8.04 -15.38
CA LYS A 5 4.91 -8.76 -16.30
C LYS A 5 3.46 -8.28 -16.15
N ASN A 6 2.72 -8.43 -17.25
CA ASN A 6 1.26 -8.33 -17.34
C ASN A 6 0.67 -6.92 -17.28
N ASP A 7 1.31 -5.97 -17.91
CA ASP A 7 0.68 -4.67 -18.07
C ASP A 7 0.15 -4.48 -19.51
N LYS A 8 -1.15 -4.30 -19.63
CA LYS A 8 -1.82 -4.06 -20.94
C LYS A 8 -1.81 -2.58 -21.34
N MET A 9 -1.28 -1.72 -20.51
CA MET A 9 -1.24 -0.31 -20.77
C MET A 9 -0.02 0.07 -21.60
N VAL A 10 -0.22 0.91 -22.57
CA VAL A 10 0.85 1.52 -23.39
C VAL A 10 0.93 2.98 -22.96
N LEU A 11 2.11 3.42 -22.56
CA LEU A 11 2.40 4.84 -22.35
C LEU A 11 2.72 5.50 -23.69
N ASP A 12 2.34 6.74 -23.88
CA ASP A 12 2.69 7.53 -25.07
C ASP A 12 4.20 7.89 -25.12
N GLY A 13 4.98 7.41 -24.15
CA GLY A 13 6.43 7.59 -24.07
C GLY A 13 6.96 7.27 -22.68
N PRO A 14 8.26 7.40 -22.45
CA PRO A 14 8.84 7.24 -21.12
C PRO A 14 8.37 8.38 -20.21
N HIS A 15 7.94 8.04 -19.00
CA HIS A 15 7.59 9.01 -17.96
C HIS A 15 8.79 9.19 -17.02
N GLU A 16 9.38 10.36 -17.05
CA GLU A 16 10.56 10.68 -16.26
C GLU A 16 10.20 11.53 -15.03
N ILE A 17 10.70 11.12 -13.88
CA ILE A 17 10.58 11.83 -12.61
C ILE A 17 11.98 12.05 -12.07
N LYS A 18 12.27 13.29 -11.69
CA LYS A 18 13.52 13.66 -11.01
C LYS A 18 13.18 14.11 -9.61
N PHE A 19 13.84 13.55 -8.63
CA PHE A 19 13.61 13.96 -7.24
C PHE A 19 14.86 13.79 -6.38
N ASP A 20 14.95 14.64 -5.36
CA ASP A 20 16.05 14.69 -4.39
C ASP A 20 15.52 14.22 -3.02
N ILE A 21 15.93 13.05 -2.59
CA ILE A 21 15.60 12.52 -1.25
C ILE A 21 16.61 13.01 -0.21
N LYS A 22 17.86 13.16 -0.61
CA LYS A 22 18.95 13.61 0.24
C LYS A 22 19.51 14.87 -0.43
N LYS A 23 19.55 15.97 0.25
CA LYS A 23 19.95 17.32 -0.23
C LYS A 23 21.08 17.40 -1.28
N ASP A 24 21.78 16.29 -1.53
CA ASP A 24 22.94 16.23 -2.42
C ASP A 24 22.90 15.09 -3.45
N VAL A 25 21.83 14.27 -3.52
CA VAL A 25 21.73 13.17 -4.48
C VAL A 25 20.40 13.25 -5.22
N ILE A 26 20.49 13.41 -6.53
CA ILE A 26 19.32 13.41 -7.40
C ILE A 26 19.10 12.00 -7.96
N PHE A 27 17.91 11.48 -7.76
CA PHE A 27 17.50 10.22 -8.36
C PHE A 27 16.65 10.48 -9.60
N HIS A 28 16.89 9.70 -10.63
CA HIS A 28 16.14 9.70 -11.87
C HIS A 28 15.34 8.44 -11.98
N ILE A 29 14.03 8.55 -12.02
CA ILE A 29 13.12 7.43 -12.24
C ILE A 29 12.51 7.59 -13.62
N CYS A 30 12.69 6.58 -14.47
CA CYS A 30 12.07 6.51 -15.78
C CYS A 30 11.18 5.28 -15.83
N ILE A 31 9.90 5.47 -16.12
CA ILE A 31 8.91 4.42 -16.25
C ILE A 31 8.51 4.31 -17.72
N GLU A 32 8.78 3.17 -18.32
CA GLU A 32 8.40 2.85 -19.70
C GLU A 32 7.38 1.73 -19.70
N GLN A 33 6.41 1.80 -20.58
CA GLN A 33 5.42 0.75 -20.72
C GLN A 33 5.03 0.52 -22.19
N LEU A 34 5.63 -0.50 -22.78
CA LEU A 34 5.35 -1.00 -24.13
C LEU A 34 4.97 -2.48 -24.03
N GLY A 35 3.82 -2.79 -23.43
CA GLY A 35 3.39 -4.16 -23.15
C GLY A 35 4.08 -4.81 -21.94
N ILE A 36 5.28 -4.37 -21.60
CA ILE A 36 6.04 -4.73 -20.40
C ILE A 36 6.44 -3.43 -19.72
N ARG A 37 6.18 -3.32 -18.42
CA ARG A 37 6.62 -2.17 -17.65
C ARG A 37 8.10 -2.32 -17.29
N LYS A 38 8.87 -1.29 -17.58
CA LYS A 38 10.27 -1.14 -17.14
C LYS A 38 10.39 0.07 -16.24
N ILE A 39 11.05 -0.10 -15.12
CA ILE A 39 11.39 1.00 -14.22
C ILE A 39 12.90 1.07 -14.16
N ASN A 40 13.45 2.19 -14.63
CA ASN A 40 14.86 2.52 -14.54
C ASN A 40 15.05 3.51 -13.39
N ILE A 41 15.98 3.21 -12.50
CA ILE A 41 16.35 4.11 -11.42
C ILE A 41 17.85 4.31 -11.47
N SER A 42 18.28 5.54 -11.55
CA SER A 42 19.68 5.94 -11.51
C SER A 42 19.86 7.15 -10.59
N SER A 43 21.10 7.45 -10.23
CA SER A 43 21.47 8.62 -9.43
C SER A 43 22.59 9.38 -10.10
N ASP A 44 22.70 10.67 -9.79
CA ASP A 44 23.78 11.55 -10.25
C ASP A 44 25.09 11.35 -9.49
N LYS A 45 25.04 10.64 -8.37
CA LYS A 45 26.18 10.30 -7.51
C LYS A 45 26.20 8.82 -7.19
N ASP A 46 27.35 8.37 -6.70
CA ASP A 46 27.53 7.00 -6.25
C ASP A 46 26.60 6.68 -5.07
N VAL A 47 25.77 5.68 -5.26
CA VAL A 47 24.85 5.15 -4.26
C VAL A 47 24.91 3.62 -4.24
N SER A 48 24.59 3.03 -3.12
CA SER A 48 24.54 1.58 -3.03
C SER A 48 23.38 1.00 -3.83
N ALA A 49 23.54 -0.21 -4.35
CA ALA A 49 22.45 -0.97 -5.00
C ALA A 49 21.25 -1.17 -4.07
N PHE A 50 21.45 -1.17 -2.74
CA PHE A 50 20.39 -1.26 -1.75
C PHE A 50 19.54 0.02 -1.71
N GLU A 51 20.17 1.19 -1.84
CA GLU A 51 19.43 2.46 -1.91
C GLU A 51 18.58 2.54 -3.17
N LEU A 52 19.13 2.16 -4.33
CA LEU A 52 18.35 2.10 -5.57
C LEU A 52 17.18 1.10 -5.47
N TYR A 53 17.41 -0.05 -4.83
CA TYR A 53 16.37 -1.04 -4.60
C TYR A 53 15.29 -0.55 -3.62
N ALA A 54 15.67 0.17 -2.58
CA ALA A 54 14.72 0.79 -1.67
C ALA A 54 13.79 1.77 -2.40
N ILE A 55 14.34 2.59 -3.28
CA ILE A 55 13.54 3.49 -4.12
C ILE A 55 12.63 2.70 -5.07
N LEU A 56 13.12 1.65 -5.70
CA LEU A 56 12.32 0.79 -6.55
C LEU A 56 11.10 0.24 -5.80
N THR A 57 11.28 -0.27 -4.58
CA THR A 57 10.17 -0.81 -3.78
C THR A 57 9.16 0.26 -3.39
N ARG A 58 9.59 1.48 -3.17
CA ARG A 58 8.72 2.64 -2.89
C ARG A 58 7.89 3.03 -4.11
N VAL A 59 8.52 3.05 -5.29
CA VAL A 59 7.82 3.28 -6.57
C VAL A 59 6.81 2.17 -6.86
N GLU A 60 7.19 0.91 -6.69
CA GLU A 60 6.28 -0.23 -6.85
C GLU A 60 5.03 -0.10 -5.99
N ARG A 61 5.20 0.20 -4.71
CA ARG A 61 4.07 0.32 -3.78
C ARG A 61 3.15 1.49 -4.15
N LEU A 62 3.72 2.61 -4.55
CA LEU A 62 2.93 3.75 -5.02
C LEU A 62 2.12 3.36 -6.26
N LEU A 63 2.73 2.71 -7.23
CA LEU A 63 2.05 2.24 -8.43
C LEU A 63 0.94 1.22 -8.10
N MET A 64 1.20 0.28 -7.18
CA MET A 64 0.19 -0.69 -6.74
C MET A 64 -1.03 0.01 -6.11
N LEU A 65 -0.80 1.05 -5.31
CA LEU A 65 -1.88 1.83 -4.71
C LEU A 65 -2.66 2.61 -5.77
N LEU A 66 -1.97 3.31 -6.68
CA LEU A 66 -2.61 4.13 -7.70
C LEU A 66 -3.42 3.29 -8.69
N GLU A 67 -2.91 2.14 -9.06
CA GLU A 67 -3.58 1.25 -10.02
C GLU A 67 -4.59 0.30 -9.39
N GLY A 68 -4.53 0.10 -8.07
CA GLY A 68 -5.35 -0.89 -7.37
C GLY A 68 -5.05 -2.33 -7.79
N SER A 69 -3.86 -2.56 -8.35
CA SER A 69 -3.40 -3.86 -8.83
C SER A 69 -1.98 -4.13 -8.39
N PHE A 70 -1.66 -5.39 -8.19
CA PHE A 70 -0.31 -5.76 -7.80
C PHE A 70 0.62 -5.83 -9.02
N ILE A 71 1.86 -5.49 -8.83
CA ILE A 71 2.90 -5.54 -9.84
C ILE A 71 3.84 -6.68 -9.50
N THR A 72 4.05 -7.61 -10.44
CA THR A 72 4.98 -8.74 -10.24
C THR A 72 6.30 -8.45 -10.92
N LEU A 73 7.35 -8.34 -10.12
CA LEU A 73 8.73 -8.21 -10.61
C LEU A 73 9.13 -9.50 -11.34
N SER A 74 9.51 -9.39 -12.60
CA SER A 74 9.99 -10.54 -13.37
C SER A 74 11.50 -10.59 -13.49
N GLU A 75 12.14 -9.42 -13.53
CA GLU A 75 13.58 -9.31 -13.71
C GLU A 75 14.13 -8.03 -13.08
N ILE A 76 15.30 -8.11 -12.50
CA ILE A 76 16.12 -6.98 -12.05
C ILE A 76 17.46 -7.03 -12.79
N ASN A 77 17.90 -5.91 -13.33
CA ASN A 77 19.23 -5.75 -13.88
C ASN A 77 19.94 -4.60 -13.17
N LEU A 78 21.13 -4.87 -12.69
CA LEU A 78 22.03 -3.88 -12.12
C LEU A 78 23.07 -3.53 -13.18
N SER A 79 23.44 -2.26 -13.27
CA SER A 79 24.53 -1.77 -14.09
C SER A 79 25.29 -0.69 -13.33
N ASP A 80 26.59 -0.64 -13.53
CA ASP A 80 27.45 0.40 -12.98
C ASP A 80 28.15 1.13 -14.14
N SER A 81 28.53 2.39 -13.92
CA SER A 81 29.34 3.18 -14.86
C SER A 81 30.78 2.71 -14.90
N ASP A 82 31.26 2.14 -13.80
CA ASP A 82 32.59 1.59 -13.69
C ASP A 82 32.59 0.08 -14.01
N THR A 83 33.75 -0.48 -14.37
CA THR A 83 33.92 -1.88 -14.69
C THR A 83 33.85 -2.75 -13.43
N VAL A 84 32.67 -2.84 -12.82
CA VAL A 84 32.41 -3.79 -11.73
C VAL A 84 32.32 -5.20 -12.31
N ASP A 85 32.96 -6.16 -11.65
CA ASP A 85 32.90 -7.57 -12.01
C ASP A 85 31.45 -8.06 -12.05
N ASP A 86 31.04 -8.66 -13.17
CA ASP A 86 29.71 -9.23 -13.36
C ASP A 86 29.32 -10.21 -12.23
N THR A 87 30.30 -10.88 -11.64
CA THR A 87 30.08 -11.79 -10.50
C THR A 87 29.57 -11.05 -9.28
N ILE A 88 30.10 -9.86 -9.02
CA ILE A 88 29.67 -8.99 -7.91
C ILE A 88 28.25 -8.48 -8.15
N LEU A 89 27.98 -7.98 -9.35
CA LEU A 89 26.63 -7.53 -9.75
C LEU A 89 25.61 -8.65 -9.64
N HIS A 90 25.95 -9.85 -10.08
CA HIS A 90 25.08 -11.03 -9.97
C HIS A 90 24.82 -11.44 -8.51
N SER A 91 25.85 -11.41 -7.67
CA SER A 91 25.73 -11.70 -6.24
C SER A 91 24.83 -10.67 -5.55
N CYS A 92 25.03 -9.39 -5.84
CA CYS A 92 24.20 -8.30 -5.32
C CYS A 92 22.73 -8.44 -5.74
N LYS A 93 22.48 -8.69 -7.03
CA LYS A 93 21.14 -8.97 -7.58
C LYS A 93 20.46 -10.12 -6.82
N ASN A 94 21.13 -11.23 -6.63
CA ASN A 94 20.58 -12.38 -5.92
C ASN A 94 20.27 -12.06 -4.46
N HIS A 95 21.09 -11.23 -3.81
CA HIS A 95 20.86 -10.81 -2.44
C HIS A 95 19.62 -9.90 -2.33
N LEU A 96 19.48 -8.92 -3.21
CA LEU A 96 18.30 -8.05 -3.28
C LEU A 96 17.03 -8.85 -3.53
N LEU A 97 17.04 -9.81 -4.45
CA LEU A 97 15.88 -10.66 -4.72
C LEU A 97 15.49 -11.53 -3.52
N LYS A 98 16.46 -12.01 -2.73
CA LYS A 98 16.19 -12.78 -1.51
C LYS A 98 15.58 -11.93 -0.39
N GLN A 99 15.85 -10.65 -0.35
CA GLN A 99 15.27 -9.73 0.62
C GLN A 99 13.85 -9.29 0.25
N ARG A 100 13.43 -9.57 -0.99
CA ARG A 100 12.07 -9.26 -1.42
C ARG A 100 11.07 -10.06 -0.59
N LEU A 101 10.07 -9.36 -0.09
CA LEU A 101 9.03 -9.99 0.72
C LEU A 101 8.22 -10.97 -0.13
N SER A 102 8.27 -12.25 0.24
CA SER A 102 7.70 -13.36 -0.53
C SER A 102 6.18 -13.31 -0.74
N TYR A 103 5.47 -12.50 0.02
CA TYR A 103 4.03 -12.37 -0.13
C TYR A 103 3.60 -11.67 -1.44
N PHE A 104 4.49 -10.92 -2.09
CA PHE A 104 4.23 -10.36 -3.42
C PHE A 104 4.53 -11.35 -4.55
N GLU A 105 5.35 -12.37 -4.30
CA GLU A 105 5.72 -13.37 -5.30
C GLU A 105 4.68 -14.47 -5.49
N SER A 106 3.88 -14.73 -4.48
CA SER A 106 2.93 -15.84 -4.46
C SER A 106 1.52 -15.49 -4.90
N ALA A 107 1.28 -14.25 -5.21
CA ALA A 107 -0.01 -13.83 -5.73
C ALA A 107 -0.10 -14.26 -7.20
N ASP A 108 -0.63 -15.43 -7.44
CA ASP A 108 -1.30 -15.74 -8.69
C ASP A 108 -2.46 -14.76 -8.82
N PHE A 109 -2.14 -13.54 -9.30
CA PHE A 109 -3.16 -12.57 -9.59
C PHE A 109 -4.05 -13.17 -10.63
N CYS A 110 -5.25 -13.47 -10.22
CA CYS A 110 -6.33 -13.72 -11.13
C CYS A 110 -6.24 -12.65 -12.21
N ASN A 111 -6.11 -13.06 -13.45
CA ASN A 111 -6.09 -12.22 -14.64
C ASN A 111 -7.44 -11.50 -14.84
N TYR A 112 -7.99 -10.94 -13.77
CA TYR A 112 -9.08 -10.00 -13.89
C TYR A 112 -8.47 -8.73 -14.49
N SER A 113 -8.88 -8.42 -15.71
CA SER A 113 -8.72 -7.09 -16.26
C SER A 113 -9.55 -6.13 -15.42
N VAL A 114 -9.06 -5.83 -14.23
CA VAL A 114 -9.61 -4.72 -13.46
C VAL A 114 -9.17 -3.47 -14.20
N ASP A 115 -10.12 -2.66 -14.62
CA ASP A 115 -9.82 -1.33 -15.11
C ASP A 115 -9.00 -0.65 -14.02
N LYS A 116 -7.84 -0.12 -14.41
CA LYS A 116 -6.95 0.55 -13.45
C LYS A 116 -7.72 1.67 -12.77
N LEU A 117 -7.64 1.75 -11.45
CA LEU A 117 -8.38 2.75 -10.68
C LEU A 117 -7.98 4.17 -11.07
N LEU A 118 -6.70 4.39 -11.33
CA LEU A 118 -6.16 5.68 -11.75
C LEU A 118 -5.12 5.49 -12.86
N ASN A 119 -5.13 6.39 -13.83
CA ASN A 119 -4.04 6.47 -14.80
C ASN A 119 -2.88 7.24 -14.18
N PHE A 120 -1.78 6.55 -13.88
CA PHE A 120 -0.64 7.13 -13.20
C PHE A 120 0.08 8.22 -14.02
N GLU A 121 0.02 8.20 -15.35
CA GLU A 121 0.65 9.21 -16.22
C GLU A 121 0.26 10.65 -15.87
N ASN A 122 -1.01 10.84 -15.49
CA ASN A 122 -1.54 12.15 -15.15
C ASN A 122 -1.41 12.49 -13.66
N ILE A 123 -1.02 11.53 -12.83
CA ILE A 123 -1.09 11.64 -11.38
C ILE A 123 0.31 11.66 -10.77
N ILE A 124 1.25 10.87 -11.31
CA ILE A 124 2.62 10.84 -10.80
C ILE A 124 3.34 12.11 -11.26
N THR A 125 3.43 13.02 -10.33
CA THR A 125 4.23 14.24 -10.44
C THR A 125 5.39 14.18 -9.45
N GLU A 126 6.39 15.02 -9.65
CA GLU A 126 7.48 15.20 -8.66
C GLU A 126 6.91 15.55 -7.28
N ASP A 127 5.88 16.39 -7.22
CA ASP A 127 5.23 16.79 -5.96
C ASP A 127 4.53 15.61 -5.26
N LEU A 128 3.82 14.76 -6.00
CA LEU A 128 3.22 13.56 -5.42
C LEU A 128 4.28 12.61 -4.87
N PHE A 129 5.37 12.42 -5.60
CA PHE A 129 6.45 11.56 -5.16
C PHE A 129 7.16 12.13 -3.93
N TYR A 130 7.35 13.44 -3.88
CA TYR A 130 7.88 14.15 -2.71
C TYR A 130 7.03 13.94 -1.46
N ARG A 131 5.71 14.09 -1.58
CA ARG A 131 4.76 13.84 -0.49
C ARG A 131 4.77 12.37 -0.06
N TRP A 132 4.86 11.48 -1.03
CA TRP A 132 4.97 10.04 -0.76
C TRP A 132 6.22 9.72 0.06
N GLU A 133 7.36 10.26 -0.33
CA GLU A 133 8.62 10.08 0.40
C GLU A 133 8.58 10.71 1.80
N GLU A 134 8.00 11.90 1.95
CA GLU A 134 7.88 12.58 3.24
C GLU A 134 7.02 11.81 4.23
N LEU A 135 6.02 11.10 3.74
CA LEU A 135 5.09 10.32 4.57
C LEU A 135 5.50 8.87 4.75
N LEU A 136 6.41 8.38 3.92
CA LEU A 136 6.64 6.93 3.78
C LEU A 136 7.17 6.29 5.07
N ASP A 137 8.03 6.98 5.83
CA ASP A 137 8.56 6.41 7.07
C ASP A 137 7.44 6.08 8.08
N GLU A 138 6.37 6.88 8.10
CA GLU A 138 5.22 6.64 8.97
C GLU A 138 4.18 5.72 8.31
N LEU A 139 3.98 5.86 7.00
CA LEU A 139 3.06 5.03 6.22
C LEU A 139 3.60 3.63 5.91
N ASP A 140 4.89 3.38 6.04
CA ASP A 140 5.52 2.15 5.55
C ASP A 140 4.87 0.90 6.13
N VAL A 141 4.71 0.83 7.44
CA VAL A 141 4.08 -0.32 8.12
C VAL A 141 2.60 -0.44 7.74
N VAL A 142 1.87 0.68 7.71
CA VAL A 142 0.45 0.69 7.34
C VAL A 142 0.26 0.22 5.89
N ASN A 143 1.09 0.72 5.00
CA ASN A 143 1.08 0.35 3.59
C ASN A 143 1.43 -1.12 3.38
N GLN A 144 2.47 -1.63 4.04
CA GLN A 144 2.85 -3.03 3.96
C GLN A 144 1.74 -3.94 4.48
N MET A 145 1.16 -3.64 5.63
CA MET A 145 0.07 -4.44 6.21
C MET A 145 -1.18 -4.40 5.33
N TYR A 146 -1.51 -3.24 4.77
CA TYR A 146 -2.63 -3.10 3.84
C TYR A 146 -2.43 -3.98 2.60
N LEU A 147 -1.30 -3.80 1.90
CA LEU A 147 -0.97 -4.60 0.72
C LEU A 147 -0.92 -6.09 1.05
N TYR A 148 -0.36 -6.46 2.20
CA TYR A 148 -0.36 -7.85 2.66
C TYR A 148 -1.78 -8.39 2.86
N ALA A 149 -2.64 -7.66 3.53
CA ALA A 149 -4.02 -8.08 3.80
C ALA A 149 -4.84 -8.28 2.52
N ILE A 150 -4.61 -7.45 1.48
CA ILE A 150 -5.37 -7.55 0.23
C ILE A 150 -4.73 -8.51 -0.79
N SER A 151 -3.44 -8.85 -0.66
CA SER A 151 -2.68 -9.56 -1.69
C SER A 151 -2.95 -11.05 -1.78
N ASP A 152 -3.09 -11.78 -0.69
CA ASP A 152 -3.03 -13.24 -0.75
C ASP A 152 -4.33 -13.93 -0.34
N SER A 153 -4.65 -14.98 -1.11
CA SER A 153 -5.73 -15.91 -0.81
C SER A 153 -5.42 -16.87 0.35
N ARG A 154 -4.15 -17.03 0.74
CA ARG A 154 -3.70 -17.97 1.77
C ARG A 154 -3.95 -17.51 3.20
N ILE A 155 -4.14 -16.21 3.41
CA ILE A 155 -4.48 -15.69 4.72
C ILE A 155 -5.98 -15.90 4.96
N PRO A 156 -6.37 -16.55 6.06
CA PRO A 156 -7.78 -16.67 6.42
C PRO A 156 -8.46 -15.30 6.45
N VAL A 157 -9.65 -15.23 5.87
CA VAL A 157 -10.39 -13.97 5.71
C VAL A 157 -10.66 -13.25 7.03
N ASP A 158 -10.87 -13.99 8.12
CA ASP A 158 -11.04 -13.40 9.45
C ASP A 158 -9.79 -12.65 9.89
N ILE A 159 -8.59 -13.16 9.56
CA ILE A 159 -7.31 -12.51 9.85
C ILE A 159 -7.14 -11.27 8.97
N LYS A 160 -7.47 -11.35 7.67
CA LYS A 160 -7.46 -10.18 6.78
C LYS A 160 -8.36 -9.08 7.30
N CYS A 161 -9.59 -9.43 7.67
CA CYS A 161 -10.56 -8.49 8.22
C CYS A 161 -10.01 -7.82 9.50
N ALA A 162 -9.44 -8.61 10.42
CA ALA A 162 -8.87 -8.08 11.65
C ALA A 162 -7.67 -7.14 11.40
N PHE A 163 -6.79 -7.47 10.45
CA PHE A 163 -5.67 -6.60 10.07
C PHE A 163 -6.15 -5.28 9.47
N LEU A 164 -7.13 -5.33 8.58
CA LEU A 164 -7.66 -4.10 7.97
C LEU A 164 -8.35 -3.21 9.00
N ILE A 165 -9.06 -3.78 9.97
CA ILE A 165 -9.65 -3.03 11.09
C ILE A 165 -8.57 -2.39 11.97
N GLU A 166 -7.47 -3.13 12.23
CA GLU A 166 -6.35 -2.64 13.03
C GLU A 166 -5.69 -1.39 12.46
N LEU A 167 -5.64 -1.28 11.14
CA LEU A 167 -5.01 -0.15 10.45
C LEU A 167 -5.74 1.19 10.67
N ALA A 168 -6.94 1.20 11.23
CA ALA A 168 -7.68 2.43 11.49
C ALA A 168 -6.98 3.33 12.53
N GLU A 169 -6.36 2.76 13.57
CA GLU A 169 -5.67 3.55 14.59
C GLU A 169 -4.42 4.26 14.06
N PRO A 170 -3.43 3.56 13.50
CA PRO A 170 -2.23 4.20 12.98
C PRO A 170 -2.54 5.18 11.83
N LEU A 171 -3.51 4.87 10.97
CA LEU A 171 -3.90 5.78 9.89
C LEU A 171 -4.47 7.11 10.42
N VAL A 172 -5.34 7.06 11.42
CA VAL A 172 -5.89 8.27 12.05
C VAL A 172 -4.79 9.09 12.71
N GLU A 173 -3.82 8.44 13.33
CA GLU A 173 -2.71 9.14 13.99
C GLU A 173 -1.82 9.86 12.96
N ILE A 174 -1.47 9.19 11.86
CA ILE A 174 -0.72 9.79 10.75
C ILE A 174 -1.46 11.01 10.18
N VAL A 175 -2.76 10.87 9.93
CA VAL A 175 -3.59 11.99 9.43
C VAL A 175 -3.59 13.19 10.37
N LYS A 176 -3.62 12.96 11.69
CA LYS A 176 -3.55 14.05 12.66
C LYS A 176 -2.21 14.76 12.69
N GLN A 177 -1.12 14.02 12.51
CA GLN A 177 0.23 14.56 12.53
C GLN A 177 0.54 15.36 11.26
N HIS A 178 0.01 14.92 10.12
CA HIS A 178 0.29 15.49 8.80
C HIS A 178 -0.88 16.32 8.24
N THR A 179 -1.41 17.25 9.03
CA THR A 179 -2.51 18.14 8.62
C THR A 179 -2.22 19.00 7.38
N LYS A 180 -0.94 19.15 7.02
CA LYS A 180 -0.49 19.81 5.79
C LYS A 180 -0.97 19.06 4.54
N PHE A 181 -1.02 17.73 4.59
CA PHE A 181 -1.38 16.87 3.46
C PHE A 181 -2.82 16.36 3.56
N PHE A 182 -3.32 16.24 4.76
CA PHE A 182 -4.63 15.63 5.01
C PHE A 182 -5.62 16.65 5.60
N SER A 183 -6.85 16.52 5.19
CA SER A 183 -7.93 17.27 5.84
C SER A 183 -8.13 16.76 7.26
N SER A 184 -8.39 17.68 8.21
CA SER A 184 -8.53 17.38 9.62
C SER A 184 -9.51 16.22 9.90
N LEU A 185 -9.09 15.28 10.71
CA LEU A 185 -9.86 14.15 11.20
C LEU A 185 -9.94 14.24 12.72
N ASN A 186 -11.13 14.42 13.28
CA ASN A 186 -11.35 14.50 14.73
C ASN A 186 -12.13 13.27 15.19
N PRO A 187 -11.45 12.25 15.72
CA PRO A 187 -12.14 11.14 16.36
C PRO A 187 -12.84 11.66 17.63
N GLY A 188 -14.15 11.42 17.69
CA GLY A 188 -14.93 11.68 18.89
C GLY A 188 -14.49 10.80 20.06
N VAL A 189 -15.10 10.96 21.21
CA VAL A 189 -14.84 10.11 22.39
C VAL A 189 -15.98 9.10 22.53
N ARG A 190 -15.80 7.91 21.94
CA ARG A 190 -16.80 6.83 21.94
C ARG A 190 -16.14 5.50 22.32
N GLY A 191 -16.05 5.18 23.59
CA GLY A 191 -15.54 3.86 24.00
C GLY A 191 -14.01 3.72 23.84
N THR A 192 -13.55 2.70 23.08
CA THR A 192 -12.10 2.47 22.86
C THR A 192 -11.53 3.39 21.80
N ALA A 193 -10.20 3.57 21.79
CA ALA A 193 -9.51 4.35 20.77
C ALA A 193 -9.84 3.85 19.35
N LEU A 194 -9.84 2.53 19.13
CA LEU A 194 -10.18 1.92 17.85
C LEU A 194 -11.61 2.24 17.39
N VAL A 195 -12.60 2.22 18.30
CA VAL A 195 -13.98 2.63 17.96
C VAL A 195 -14.03 4.06 17.46
N ASN A 196 -13.32 4.98 18.15
CA ASN A 196 -13.27 6.38 17.76
C ASN A 196 -12.61 6.58 16.40
N CYS A 197 -11.54 5.84 16.12
CA CYS A 197 -10.84 5.90 14.84
C CYS A 197 -11.69 5.36 13.68
N LEU A 198 -12.36 4.22 13.89
CA LEU A 198 -13.30 3.66 12.92
C LEU A 198 -14.46 4.61 12.63
N ASP A 199 -15.08 5.15 13.66
CA ASP A 199 -16.17 6.12 13.53
C ASP A 199 -15.73 7.35 12.72
N ALA A 200 -14.57 7.91 13.04
CA ALA A 200 -14.04 9.06 12.32
C ALA A 200 -13.76 8.78 10.83
N LEU A 201 -13.16 7.63 10.52
CA LEU A 201 -12.88 7.23 9.15
C LEU A 201 -14.17 6.94 8.36
N ILE A 202 -15.10 6.18 8.94
CA ILE A 202 -16.36 5.83 8.29
C ILE A 202 -17.22 7.08 8.07
N SER A 203 -17.34 7.93 9.07
CA SER A 203 -18.14 9.15 8.97
C SER A 203 -17.62 10.12 7.92
N LYS A 204 -16.30 10.13 7.68
CA LYS A 204 -15.71 11.06 6.72
C LYS A 204 -15.51 10.48 5.33
N TYR A 205 -15.06 9.24 5.22
CA TYR A 205 -14.67 8.63 3.95
C TYR A 205 -15.49 7.41 3.58
N GLY A 206 -16.25 6.84 4.51
CA GLY A 206 -16.94 5.56 4.36
C GLY A 206 -18.45 5.63 4.24
N VAL A 207 -19.06 6.82 4.18
CA VAL A 207 -20.53 6.98 4.18
C VAL A 207 -21.20 6.14 3.08
N ASP A 208 -20.65 6.13 1.87
CA ASP A 208 -21.21 5.35 0.77
C ASP A 208 -20.93 3.85 0.91
N ILE A 209 -19.80 3.47 1.53
CA ILE A 209 -19.40 2.09 1.74
C ILE A 209 -20.24 1.43 2.84
N PHE A 210 -20.54 2.19 3.90
CA PHE A 210 -21.24 1.73 5.10
C PHE A 210 -22.68 2.27 5.19
N ARG A 211 -23.28 2.62 4.05
CA ARG A 211 -24.64 3.23 4.01
C ARG A 211 -25.69 2.40 4.72
N SER A 212 -25.65 1.08 4.57
CA SER A 212 -26.59 0.16 5.22
C SER A 212 -26.45 0.14 6.74
N GLU A 213 -25.22 0.20 7.23
CA GLU A 213 -24.92 0.14 8.67
C GLU A 213 -25.23 1.47 9.36
N LEU A 214 -25.03 2.58 8.66
CA LEU A 214 -25.28 3.92 9.20
C LEU A 214 -26.77 4.18 9.49
N SER A 215 -27.67 3.43 8.84
CA SER A 215 -29.13 3.62 8.99
C SER A 215 -29.70 2.95 10.26
N ASP A 216 -29.27 1.74 10.61
CA ASP A 216 -30.02 0.92 11.55
C ASP A 216 -29.23 0.39 12.78
N ASP A 217 -27.94 0.03 12.63
CA ASP A 217 -27.21 -0.74 13.65
C ASP A 217 -25.74 -0.27 13.83
N TYR A 218 -25.45 0.99 13.52
CA TYR A 218 -24.08 1.49 13.41
C TYR A 218 -23.19 1.23 14.63
N GLU A 219 -23.69 1.60 15.83
CA GLU A 219 -22.94 1.38 17.11
C GLU A 219 -22.65 -0.10 17.34
N LYS A 220 -23.58 -0.96 17.00
CA LYS A 220 -23.44 -2.42 17.13
C LYS A 220 -22.38 -2.94 16.16
N ILE A 221 -22.37 -2.45 14.92
CA ILE A 221 -21.35 -2.83 13.93
C ILE A 221 -19.94 -2.41 14.34
N LEU A 222 -19.77 -1.19 14.85
CA LEU A 222 -18.49 -0.74 15.39
C LEU A 222 -18.01 -1.66 16.51
N ALA A 223 -18.90 -2.05 17.43
CA ALA A 223 -18.57 -3.00 18.49
C ALA A 223 -18.19 -4.39 17.97
N VAL A 224 -18.89 -4.89 16.94
CA VAL A 224 -18.58 -6.18 16.30
C VAL A 224 -17.23 -6.14 15.59
N MET A 225 -16.89 -5.02 14.88
CA MET A 225 -15.58 -4.83 14.26
C MET A 225 -14.47 -4.92 15.30
N VAL A 226 -14.59 -4.18 16.40
CA VAL A 226 -13.59 -4.20 17.49
C VAL A 226 -13.48 -5.59 18.12
N ASN A 227 -14.60 -6.25 18.37
CA ASN A 227 -14.60 -7.62 18.93
C ASN A 227 -13.93 -8.63 18.00
N SER A 228 -14.16 -8.51 16.69
CA SER A 228 -13.54 -9.37 15.67
C SER A 228 -12.02 -9.22 15.67
N ARG A 229 -11.54 -7.96 15.68
CA ARG A 229 -10.11 -7.68 15.80
C ARG A 229 -9.52 -8.20 17.12
N VAL A 230 -10.16 -7.91 18.25
CA VAL A 230 -9.68 -8.36 19.59
C VAL A 230 -9.61 -9.87 19.66
N ARG A 231 -10.57 -10.58 19.10
CA ARG A 231 -10.57 -12.07 19.07
C ARG A 231 -9.33 -12.61 18.35
N ILE A 232 -9.00 -12.07 17.20
CA ILE A 232 -7.90 -12.56 16.36
C ILE A 232 -6.55 -12.07 16.92
N MET A 233 -6.39 -10.78 17.16
CA MET A 233 -5.10 -10.20 17.54
C MET A 233 -4.65 -10.60 18.96
N HIS A 234 -5.58 -10.84 19.87
CA HIS A 234 -5.26 -11.26 21.23
C HIS A 234 -5.51 -12.76 21.49
N ILE A 235 -5.85 -13.54 20.45
CA ILE A 235 -6.07 -14.99 20.53
C ILE A 235 -7.01 -15.37 21.68
N LYS A 236 -8.07 -14.57 21.89
CA LYS A 236 -9.03 -14.83 22.96
C LYS A 236 -9.98 -15.97 22.57
N ARG A 237 -9.84 -17.12 23.24
CA ARG A 237 -10.69 -18.31 22.99
C ARG A 237 -12.17 -18.07 23.30
N LYS A 238 -12.47 -17.21 24.27
CA LYS A 238 -13.84 -16.89 24.69
C LYS A 238 -14.02 -15.38 24.65
N GLN A 239 -14.31 -14.83 23.47
CA GLN A 239 -14.74 -13.46 23.35
C GLN A 239 -16.22 -13.39 23.76
N ARG A 240 -16.55 -12.53 24.72
CA ARG A 240 -17.94 -12.17 25.01
C ARG A 240 -18.37 -11.12 24.00
N GLY A 241 -19.50 -11.34 23.36
CA GLY A 241 -20.05 -10.44 22.35
C GLY A 241 -20.02 -11.03 20.93
N MET A 242 -20.68 -10.35 20.01
CA MET A 242 -20.73 -10.73 18.61
C MET A 242 -19.42 -10.35 17.91
N TYR A 243 -19.01 -11.14 16.94
CA TYR A 243 -17.86 -10.91 16.07
C TYR A 243 -18.19 -11.47 14.68
N PHE A 244 -17.50 -10.96 13.66
CA PHE A 244 -17.65 -11.46 12.30
C PHE A 244 -17.11 -12.88 12.15
N ASN A 245 -17.74 -13.64 11.27
CA ASN A 245 -17.29 -14.95 10.86
C ASN A 245 -17.64 -15.21 9.38
N GLY A 246 -16.85 -16.04 8.71
CA GLY A 246 -17.13 -16.53 7.36
C GLY A 246 -17.48 -15.39 6.38
N SER A 247 -18.73 -15.37 5.88
CA SER A 247 -19.19 -14.40 4.88
C SER A 247 -19.22 -12.96 5.39
N GLU A 248 -19.47 -12.75 6.67
CA GLU A 248 -19.42 -11.41 7.26
C GLU A 248 -17.97 -10.87 7.25
N SER A 249 -17.00 -11.73 7.61
CA SER A 249 -15.58 -11.35 7.54
C SER A 249 -15.16 -11.00 6.11
N VAL A 250 -15.67 -11.70 5.08
CA VAL A 250 -15.42 -11.34 3.67
C VAL A 250 -15.97 -9.95 3.37
N LEU A 251 -17.25 -9.71 3.69
CA LEU A 251 -17.92 -8.44 3.42
C LEU A 251 -17.19 -7.27 4.09
N TYR A 252 -16.86 -7.42 5.39
CA TYR A 252 -16.21 -6.33 6.12
C TYR A 252 -14.72 -6.19 5.79
N ALA A 253 -14.03 -7.23 5.38
CA ALA A 253 -12.70 -7.11 4.81
C ALA A 253 -12.73 -6.28 3.51
N MET A 254 -13.71 -6.52 2.62
CA MET A 254 -13.89 -5.72 1.40
C MET A 254 -14.24 -4.26 1.73
N LYS A 255 -15.19 -4.01 2.63
CA LYS A 255 -15.58 -2.65 3.05
C LYS A 255 -14.41 -1.89 3.67
N MET A 256 -13.65 -2.54 4.56
CA MET A 256 -12.47 -1.94 5.17
C MET A 256 -11.35 -1.69 4.16
N SER A 257 -11.15 -2.60 3.22
CA SER A 257 -10.18 -2.39 2.12
C SER A 257 -10.56 -1.15 1.30
N CYS A 258 -11.83 -1.02 0.90
CA CYS A 258 -12.32 0.17 0.20
C CYS A 258 -12.17 1.44 1.06
N LEU A 259 -12.54 1.39 2.34
CA LEU A 259 -12.42 2.51 3.26
C LEU A 259 -10.97 2.99 3.38
N LEU A 260 -10.03 2.08 3.63
CA LEU A 260 -8.61 2.40 3.77
C LEU A 260 -8.01 2.91 2.47
N TYR A 261 -8.46 2.40 1.33
CA TYR A 261 -8.04 2.86 0.01
C TYR A 261 -8.53 4.29 -0.29
N THR A 262 -9.77 4.60 0.07
CA THR A 262 -10.39 5.94 -0.12
C THR A 262 -10.04 6.93 0.98
N SER A 263 -9.56 6.42 2.13
CA SER A 263 -9.07 7.25 3.23
C SER A 263 -7.84 8.06 2.79
N PRO A 264 -7.44 9.06 3.52
CA PRO A 264 -6.77 10.22 3.01
C PRO A 264 -5.61 9.88 2.07
N SER A 265 -5.88 10.00 0.80
CA SER A 265 -4.85 10.15 -0.21
C SER A 265 -4.22 11.55 -0.06
N PRO A 266 -2.91 11.71 -0.14
CA PRO A 266 -2.28 13.02 -0.21
C PRO A 266 -2.92 13.81 -1.36
N ARG A 267 -3.57 14.92 -1.04
CA ARG A 267 -4.19 15.81 -2.03
C ARG A 267 -3.17 16.77 -2.59
#